data_d363f4eff64a18f855ab1914b054dea5
#
_entry.id   d363f4eff64a18f855ab1914b054dea5
#
_cell.length_a   1.000
_cell.length_b   1.000
_cell.length_c   1.000
_cell.angle_alpha   90.00
_cell.angle_beta   90.00
_cell.angle_gamma   90.00
#
_symmetry.space_group_name_H-M   'P 1'
#
loop_
_entity.id
_entity.type
_entity.pdbx_description
1 polymer ?
#
loop_
_entity_poly.entity_id
_entity_poly.type
_entity_poly.pdbx_seq_one_letter_code
_entity_poly.pdbx_strand_id
1 'polypeptide(L)' 'MPVHFAEVAAIVLIGDGVVGALFPARHARRWLRGPRLWRRAMRPFVHHPEVTRSAAVVEAMAGVWWAARLPARAR' A
#
# COMPACT_ATOMS: atom_id res chain seq x y z
N MET A 1 -20.35 -3.32 -2.34
CA MET A 1 -19.15 -4.06 -2.73
C MET A 1 -19.16 -5.45 -2.13
N PRO A 2 -18.82 -6.47 -2.89
CA PRO A 2 -18.77 -7.84 -2.35
C PRO A 2 -17.77 -7.94 -1.21
N VAL A 3 -18.09 -8.76 -0.22
CA VAL A 3 -17.24 -8.96 0.96
C VAL A 3 -15.86 -9.48 0.54
N HIS A 4 -15.81 -10.42 -0.41
CA HIS A 4 -14.53 -10.96 -0.89
C HIS A 4 -13.63 -9.89 -1.49
N PHE A 5 -14.21 -8.95 -2.21
CA PHE A 5 -13.43 -7.86 -2.79
C PHE A 5 -12.84 -6.97 -1.69
N ALA A 6 -13.64 -6.66 -0.67
CA ALA A 6 -13.17 -5.84 0.45
C ALA A 6 -12.05 -6.53 1.21
N GLU A 7 -12.17 -7.85 1.39
CA GLU A 7 -11.15 -8.65 2.05
C GLU A 7 -9.83 -8.63 1.27
N VAL A 8 -9.91 -8.84 -0.04
CA VAL A 8 -8.73 -8.80 -0.91
C VAL A 8 -8.09 -7.42 -0.87
N ALA A 9 -8.91 -6.36 -0.92
CA ALA A 9 -8.40 -5.01 -0.87
C ALA A 9 -7.66 -4.74 0.44
N ALA A 10 -8.20 -5.22 1.57
CA ALA A 10 -7.54 -5.06 2.87
C ALA A 10 -6.21 -5.81 2.89
N ILE A 11 -6.16 -7.02 2.36
CA ILE A 11 -4.93 -7.82 2.30
C ILE A 11 -3.88 -7.10 1.45
N VAL A 12 -4.27 -6.55 0.31
CA VAL A 12 -3.36 -5.82 -0.56
C VAL A 12 -2.80 -4.59 0.14
N LEU A 13 -3.65 -3.82 0.83
CA LEU A 13 -3.21 -2.65 1.56
C LEU A 13 -2.20 -3.00 2.65
N ILE A 14 -2.48 -4.04 3.41
CA ILE A 14 -1.59 -4.49 4.47
C ILE A 14 -0.27 -4.96 3.89
N GLY A 15 -0.33 -5.83 2.88
CA GLY A 15 0.87 -6.39 2.26
C GLY A 15 1.73 -5.33 1.60
N ASP A 16 1.11 -4.45 0.82
CA ASP A 16 1.82 -3.37 0.15
C ASP A 16 2.45 -2.42 1.17
N GLY A 17 1.72 -2.11 2.23
CA GLY A 17 2.22 -1.24 3.29
C GLY A 17 3.40 -1.86 4.04
N VAL A 18 3.32 -3.15 4.35
CA VAL A 18 4.41 -3.84 5.06
C VAL A 18 5.67 -3.88 4.19
N VAL A 19 5.53 -4.24 2.91
CA VAL A 19 6.68 -4.28 1.99
C VAL A 19 7.26 -2.89 1.81
N GLY A 20 6.42 -1.87 1.67
CA GLY A 20 6.88 -0.49 1.53
C GLY A 20 7.56 0.03 2.78
N ALA A 21 7.16 -0.42 3.96
CA ALA A 21 7.79 -0.02 5.22
C ALA A 21 9.15 -0.68 5.39
N LEU A 22 9.29 -1.95 4.98
CA LEU A 22 10.55 -2.69 5.12
C LEU A 22 11.56 -2.31 4.04
N PHE A 23 11.10 -2.11 2.81
CA PHE A 23 11.96 -1.84 1.66
C PHE A 23 11.44 -0.63 0.87
N PRO A 24 11.45 0.57 1.46
CA PRO A 24 10.75 1.71 0.86
C PRO A 24 11.26 2.08 -0.54
N ALA A 25 12.57 2.18 -0.72
CA ALA A 25 13.11 2.57 -2.04
C ALA A 25 12.88 1.50 -3.09
N ARG A 26 13.11 0.24 -2.74
CA ARG A 26 12.92 -0.88 -3.66
C ARG A 26 11.45 -1.02 -4.05
N HIS A 27 10.56 -0.89 -3.08
CA HIS A 27 9.12 -1.00 -3.33
C HIS A 27 8.63 0.16 -4.20
N ALA A 28 9.06 1.38 -3.89
CA ALA A 28 8.66 2.55 -4.66
C ALA A 28 9.10 2.45 -6.12
N ARG A 29 10.27 1.87 -6.39
CA ARG A 29 10.76 1.70 -7.76
C ARG A 29 9.84 0.85 -8.61
N ARG A 30 9.12 -0.08 -8.01
CA ARG A 30 8.16 -0.92 -8.74
C ARG A 30 7.02 -0.10 -9.30
N TRP A 31 6.73 1.05 -8.69
CA TRP A 31 5.68 1.94 -9.15
C TRP A 31 6.15 2.92 -10.22
N LEU A 32 7.45 2.90 -10.59
CA LEU A 32 7.99 3.73 -11.64
C LEU A 32 7.77 3.13 -13.03
N ARG A 33 6.61 2.53 -13.24
CA ARG A 33 6.24 1.94 -14.53
C ARG A 33 4.96 2.59 -15.01
N GLY A 34 4.87 2.78 -16.34
CA GLY A 34 3.68 3.35 -16.93
C GLY A 34 3.93 4.69 -17.60
N PRO A 35 2.88 5.49 -17.80
CA PRO A 35 3.00 6.78 -18.48
C PRO A 35 3.96 7.72 -17.77
N ARG A 36 4.52 8.66 -18.55
CA ARG A 36 5.48 9.64 -18.01
C ARG A 36 4.92 10.41 -16.83
N LEU A 37 3.66 10.80 -16.90
CA LEU A 37 3.03 11.57 -15.82
C LEU A 37 2.98 10.77 -14.52
N TRP A 38 2.65 9.48 -14.62
CA TRP A 38 2.62 8.59 -13.47
C TRP A 38 4.01 8.44 -12.86
N ARG A 39 5.02 8.21 -13.72
CA ARG A 39 6.40 8.06 -13.25
C ARG A 39 6.90 9.33 -12.56
N ARG A 40 6.51 10.49 -13.09
CA ARG A 40 6.88 11.77 -12.46
C ARG A 40 6.25 11.90 -11.08
N ALA A 41 5.00 11.48 -10.94
CA ALA A 41 4.29 11.54 -9.67
C ALA A 41 4.88 10.57 -8.64
N MET A 42 5.38 9.41 -9.09
CA MET A 42 5.92 8.39 -8.20
C MET A 42 7.40 8.58 -7.84
N ARG A 43 8.11 9.41 -8.62
CA ARG A 43 9.55 9.57 -8.43
C ARG A 43 9.95 10.08 -7.03
N PRO A 44 9.22 11.01 -6.41
CA PRO A 44 9.58 11.47 -5.06
C PRO A 44 9.60 10.34 -4.03
N PHE A 45 8.76 9.33 -4.19
CA PHE A 45 8.73 8.18 -3.27
C PHE A 45 10.01 7.38 -3.33
N VAL A 46 10.69 7.35 -4.48
CA VAL A 46 11.97 6.67 -4.63
C VAL A 46 13.09 7.48 -3.99
N HIS A 47 13.05 8.80 -4.16
CA HIS A 47 14.10 9.68 -3.67
C HIS A 47 13.97 10.04 -2.19
N HIS A 48 12.80 9.79 -1.60
CA HIS A 48 12.55 10.08 -0.20
C HIS A 48 12.02 8.83 0.51
N PRO A 49 12.91 7.86 0.80
CA PRO A 49 12.48 6.59 1.40
C PRO A 49 11.78 6.75 2.75
N GLU A 50 12.12 7.79 3.52
CA GLU A 50 11.46 8.04 4.80
C GLU A 50 9.99 8.43 4.61
N VAL A 51 9.68 9.18 3.54
CA VAL A 51 8.30 9.54 3.21
C VAL A 51 7.54 8.28 2.76
N THR A 52 8.16 7.47 1.92
CA THR A 52 7.58 6.23 1.43
C THR A 52 7.29 5.29 2.59
N ARG A 53 8.23 5.17 3.53
CA ARG A 53 8.05 4.31 4.70
C ARG A 53 6.88 4.79 5.56
N SER A 54 6.78 6.09 5.81
CA SER A 54 5.69 6.65 6.60
C SER A 54 4.35 6.41 5.93
N ALA A 55 4.27 6.65 4.61
CA ALA A 55 3.05 6.40 3.85
C ALA A 55 2.68 4.93 3.89
N ALA A 56 3.67 4.04 3.77
CA ALA A 56 3.45 2.60 3.79
C ALA A 56 2.94 2.11 5.15
N VAL A 57 3.46 2.66 6.23
CA VAL A 57 2.98 2.33 7.57
C VAL A 57 1.53 2.77 7.73
N VAL A 58 1.19 3.97 7.29
CA VAL A 58 -0.19 4.47 7.33
C VAL A 58 -1.10 3.58 6.51
N GLU A 59 -0.64 3.17 5.33
CA GLU A 59 -1.39 2.28 4.46
C GLU A 59 -1.66 0.93 5.13
N ALA A 60 -0.65 0.33 5.75
CA ALA A 60 -0.80 -0.94 6.45
C ALA A 60 -1.77 -0.81 7.62
N MET A 61 -1.67 0.27 8.38
CA MET A 61 -2.58 0.53 9.50
C MET A 61 -4.01 0.72 9.03
N ALA A 62 -4.21 1.43 7.92
CA ALA A 62 -5.52 1.62 7.32
C ALA A 62 -6.11 0.28 6.87
N GLY A 63 -5.27 -0.59 6.30
CA GLY A 63 -5.69 -1.93 5.90
C GLY A 63 -6.12 -2.78 7.08
N VAL A 64 -5.37 -2.74 8.17
CA VAL A 64 -5.71 -3.46 9.40
C VAL A 64 -7.03 -2.93 9.98
N TRP A 65 -7.16 -1.61 10.03
CA TRP A 65 -8.37 -0.97 10.54
C TRP A 65 -9.59 -1.41 9.72
N TRP A 66 -9.45 -1.41 8.39
CA TRP A 66 -10.53 -1.83 7.51
C TRP A 66 -10.85 -3.31 7.73
N ALA A 67 -9.83 -4.17 7.75
CA ALA A 67 -10.03 -5.61 7.96
C ALA A 67 -10.77 -5.90 9.26
N ALA A 68 -10.46 -5.14 10.31
CA ALA A 68 -11.10 -5.32 11.62
C ALA A 68 -12.59 -4.98 11.60
N ARG A 69 -13.04 -4.21 10.60
CA ARG A 69 -14.43 -3.80 10.47
C ARG A 69 -15.23 -4.69 9.52
N LEU A 70 -14.58 -5.65 8.86
CA LEU A 70 -15.29 -6.58 8.00
C LEU A 70 -16.09 -7.57 8.85
N PRO A 71 -17.22 -8.08 8.29
CA PRO A 71 -18.03 -9.06 9.00
C PRO A 71 -17.23 -10.30 9.39
N ALA A 72 -17.56 -10.91 10.55
CA ALA A 72 -16.84 -12.05 11.07
C ALA A 72 -16.75 -13.21 10.07
N ARG A 73 -17.78 -13.44 9.28
CA ARG A 73 -17.80 -14.53 8.29
C ARG A 73 -16.84 -14.29 7.13
N ALA A 74 -16.36 -13.06 6.97
CA ALA A 74 -15.40 -12.72 5.94
C ALA A 74 -13.96 -12.97 6.39
N ARG A 75 -13.79 -13.28 7.65
CA ARG A 75 -12.48 -13.52 8.26
C ARG A 75 -12.30 -15.03 8.63
#